data_d9f10c5150c488ac4454ca2d36ffa1a6
#
_entry.id   d9f10c5150c488ac4454ca2d36ffa1a6
#
_cell.length_a   1.000
_cell.length_b   1.000
_cell.length_c   1.000
_cell.angle_alpha   90.00
_cell.angle_beta   90.00
_cell.angle_gamma   90.00
#
_symmetry.space_group_name_H-M   'P 1'
#
loop_
_entity.id
_entity.type
_entity.pdbx_description
1 polymer ?
#
loop_
_entity_poly.entity_id
_entity_poly.type
_entity_poly.pdbx_seq_one_letter_code
_entity_poly.pdbx_strand_id
1 'polypeptide(L)'
;MIVFKSVQWKNFLSTGNSPNKVLLNRSQTTLIIGKNGEGKSTILDALCFSLFGKPFRNINKGQLVNSINGKGCVVEIEFDINGKEYKIIRGIKPNVFEIWQDGEMINQDAASRDYQKILEQQILKLNYKTFTQVVILGSASFVPFMQLPTTQRREVIEDILDIRIFSTMNSLLKEKVQETKDAITTIENEISTAKTKVDSQTQLIKTITEAKTSAIESIG
;
A
#
# COMPACT_ATOMS: atom_id res chain seq x y z
N MET A 1 -19.13 0.85 -9.98
CA MET A 1 -18.51 -0.19 -10.83
C MET A 1 -17.47 0.50 -11.71
N ILE A 2 -16.28 -0.10 -11.91
CA ILE A 2 -15.23 0.45 -12.78
C ILE A 2 -15.45 -0.11 -14.20
N VAL A 3 -15.49 0.75 -15.20
CA VAL A 3 -15.62 0.36 -16.63
C VAL A 3 -14.43 0.92 -17.38
N PHE A 4 -13.47 0.07 -17.75
CA PHE A 4 -12.34 0.47 -18.58
C PHE A 4 -12.77 0.72 -20.01
N LYS A 5 -12.49 1.93 -20.56
CA LYS A 5 -12.88 2.34 -21.91
C LYS A 5 -11.79 2.04 -22.94
N SER A 6 -10.59 2.52 -22.68
CA SER A 6 -9.47 2.34 -23.59
C SER A 6 -8.13 2.37 -22.87
N VAL A 7 -7.15 1.69 -23.45
CA VAL A 7 -5.73 1.82 -23.09
C VAL A 7 -4.93 2.14 -24.34
N GLN A 8 -4.03 3.12 -24.24
CA GLN A 8 -3.16 3.55 -25.33
C GLN A 8 -1.72 3.65 -24.85
N TRP A 9 -0.78 3.30 -25.71
CA TRP A 9 0.66 3.40 -25.39
C TRP A 9 1.51 3.69 -26.62
N LYS A 10 2.67 4.30 -26.42
CA LYS A 10 3.73 4.50 -27.40
C LYS A 10 5.09 4.37 -26.74
N ASN A 11 6.10 3.95 -27.51
CA ASN A 11 7.47 3.72 -27.04
C ASN A 11 7.55 2.83 -25.78
N PHE A 12 6.61 1.93 -25.64
CA PHE A 12 6.46 1.03 -24.50
C PHE A 12 6.85 -0.38 -24.90
N LEU A 13 7.86 -0.97 -24.25
CA LEU A 13 8.45 -2.27 -24.60
C LEU A 13 8.91 -2.32 -26.08
N SER A 14 8.40 -3.28 -26.86
CA SER A 14 8.73 -3.45 -28.28
C SER A 14 7.96 -2.51 -29.21
N THR A 15 7.04 -1.69 -28.73
CA THR A 15 6.23 -0.81 -29.58
C THR A 15 6.94 0.51 -29.86
N GLY A 16 6.83 0.98 -31.09
CA GLY A 16 7.45 2.23 -31.56
C GLY A 16 6.68 3.50 -31.17
N ASN A 17 7.00 4.60 -31.86
CA ASN A 17 6.45 5.93 -31.58
C ASN A 17 4.99 6.12 -32.02
N SER A 18 4.47 5.26 -32.91
CA SER A 18 3.05 5.29 -33.28
C SER A 18 2.20 4.82 -32.11
N PRO A 19 1.16 5.59 -31.72
CA PRO A 19 0.27 5.21 -30.63
C PRO A 19 -0.50 3.92 -30.97
N ASN A 20 -0.51 2.99 -30.05
CA ASN A 20 -1.33 1.78 -30.11
C ASN A 20 -2.49 1.95 -29.14
N LYS A 21 -3.73 1.98 -29.65
CA LYS A 21 -4.94 2.13 -28.83
C LYS A 21 -5.78 0.86 -28.91
N VAL A 22 -6.19 0.35 -27.76
CA VAL A 22 -7.12 -0.77 -27.61
C VAL A 22 -8.36 -0.30 -26.88
N LEU A 23 -9.53 -0.53 -27.49
CA LEU A 23 -10.83 -0.28 -26.86
C LEU A 23 -11.22 -1.50 -26.04
N LEU A 24 -11.50 -1.29 -24.74
CA LEU A 24 -11.78 -2.36 -23.78
C LEU A 24 -13.28 -2.58 -23.54
N ASN A 25 -14.12 -1.62 -23.95
CA ASN A 25 -15.56 -1.64 -23.74
C ASN A 25 -16.36 -1.79 -25.04
N ARG A 26 -15.75 -2.17 -26.15
CA ARG A 26 -16.42 -2.29 -27.46
C ARG A 26 -17.42 -3.44 -27.52
N SER A 27 -17.16 -4.50 -26.77
CA SER A 27 -18.01 -5.69 -26.69
C SER A 27 -17.88 -6.34 -25.32
N GLN A 28 -18.85 -7.17 -24.93
CA GLN A 28 -18.81 -7.91 -23.65
C GLN A 28 -17.61 -8.88 -23.57
N THR A 29 -17.19 -9.42 -24.72
CA THR A 29 -16.04 -10.33 -24.82
C THR A 29 -15.19 -9.95 -26.02
N THR A 30 -13.89 -9.86 -25.85
CA THR A 30 -12.93 -9.55 -26.92
C THR A 30 -11.86 -10.63 -26.96
N LEU A 31 -11.69 -11.27 -28.12
CA LEU A 31 -10.61 -12.23 -28.36
C LEU A 31 -9.42 -11.52 -29.01
N ILE A 32 -8.24 -11.63 -28.40
CA ILE A 32 -6.98 -11.07 -28.91
C ILE A 32 -6.14 -12.20 -29.46
N ILE A 33 -5.98 -12.22 -30.80
CA ILE A 33 -5.24 -13.23 -31.53
C ILE A 33 -3.94 -12.61 -32.06
N GLY A 34 -2.88 -13.38 -32.11
CA GLY A 34 -1.59 -12.99 -32.70
C GLY A 34 -0.52 -14.03 -32.40
N LYS A 35 0.58 -13.99 -33.16
CA LYS A 35 1.74 -14.85 -32.94
C LYS A 35 2.48 -14.50 -31.66
N ASN A 36 3.37 -15.39 -31.22
CA ASN A 36 4.23 -15.09 -30.07
C ASN A 36 5.17 -13.92 -30.42
N GLY A 37 5.28 -12.94 -29.50
CA GLY A 37 6.05 -11.72 -29.72
C GLY A 37 5.25 -10.52 -30.28
N GLU A 38 4.03 -10.70 -30.80
CA GLU A 38 3.24 -9.60 -31.39
C GLU A 38 2.61 -8.62 -30.36
N GLY A 39 2.97 -8.73 -29.10
CA GLY A 39 2.57 -7.73 -28.10
C GLY A 39 1.26 -8.01 -27.39
N LYS A 40 0.66 -9.22 -27.47
CA LYS A 40 -0.58 -9.56 -26.75
C LYS A 40 -0.48 -9.26 -25.26
N SER A 41 0.60 -9.68 -24.59
CA SER A 41 0.82 -9.44 -23.15
C SER A 41 1.22 -7.99 -22.84
N THR A 42 1.62 -7.21 -23.84
CA THR A 42 1.95 -5.78 -23.66
C THR A 42 0.73 -4.98 -23.23
N ILE A 43 -0.48 -5.40 -23.61
CA ILE A 43 -1.74 -4.79 -23.18
C ILE A 43 -1.88 -4.87 -21.65
N LEU A 44 -1.57 -6.04 -21.07
CA LEU A 44 -1.63 -6.24 -19.61
C LEU A 44 -0.56 -5.42 -18.87
N ASP A 45 0.64 -5.35 -19.42
CA ASP A 45 1.71 -4.50 -18.88
C ASP A 45 1.34 -3.01 -18.94
N ALA A 46 0.77 -2.56 -20.07
CA ALA A 46 0.33 -1.19 -20.25
C ALA A 46 -0.80 -0.83 -19.26
N LEU A 47 -1.78 -1.73 -19.09
CA LEU A 47 -2.88 -1.59 -18.14
C LEU A 47 -2.37 -1.46 -16.70
N CYS A 48 -1.51 -2.37 -16.27
CA CYS A 48 -0.94 -2.32 -14.92
C CYS A 48 -0.01 -1.12 -14.73
N PHE A 49 0.82 -0.79 -15.72
CA PHE A 49 1.73 0.34 -15.61
C PHE A 49 1.01 1.68 -15.54
N SER A 50 -0.05 1.88 -16.32
CA SER A 50 -0.83 3.11 -16.27
C SER A 50 -1.49 3.32 -14.91
N LEU A 51 -2.05 2.28 -14.30
CA LEU A 51 -2.75 2.36 -13.00
C LEU A 51 -1.79 2.40 -11.81
N PHE A 52 -0.76 1.55 -11.81
CA PHE A 52 0.07 1.30 -10.62
C PHE A 52 1.54 1.69 -10.77
N GLY A 53 1.97 2.14 -11.95
CA GLY A 53 3.38 2.46 -12.23
C GLY A 53 4.31 1.24 -12.27
N LYS A 54 3.73 0.02 -12.31
CA LYS A 54 4.43 -1.26 -12.37
C LYS A 54 3.81 -2.10 -13.49
N PRO A 55 4.62 -2.78 -14.31
CA PRO A 55 4.10 -3.71 -15.32
C PRO A 55 3.50 -4.94 -14.65
N PHE A 56 2.70 -5.69 -15.40
CA PHE A 56 2.16 -6.98 -14.93
C PHE A 56 3.25 -8.05 -14.81
N ARG A 57 4.10 -8.14 -15.84
CA ARG A 57 5.26 -9.05 -15.82
C ARG A 57 6.38 -8.48 -14.95
N ASN A 58 7.24 -9.34 -14.42
CA ASN A 58 8.41 -8.93 -13.63
C ASN A 58 9.51 -8.34 -14.54
N ILE A 59 9.28 -7.10 -14.97
CA ILE A 59 10.17 -6.32 -15.86
C ILE A 59 10.58 -5.06 -15.11
N ASN A 60 11.87 -4.73 -15.14
CA ASN A 60 12.37 -3.50 -14.54
C ASN A 60 11.82 -2.25 -15.26
N LYS A 61 11.51 -1.19 -14.51
CA LYS A 61 10.93 0.05 -15.05
C LYS A 61 11.75 0.64 -16.21
N GLY A 62 13.07 0.54 -16.15
CA GLY A 62 13.96 1.02 -17.22
C GLY A 62 13.81 0.27 -18.55
N GLN A 63 13.42 -1.00 -18.49
CA GLN A 63 13.21 -1.87 -19.67
C GLN A 63 11.83 -1.67 -20.32
N LEU A 64 10.94 -0.90 -19.69
CA LEU A 64 9.63 -0.56 -20.25
C LEU A 64 9.74 0.44 -21.40
N VAL A 65 10.81 1.24 -21.44
CA VAL A 65 11.06 2.18 -22.52
C VAL A 65 11.57 1.41 -23.73
N ASN A 66 11.01 1.70 -24.91
CA ASN A 66 11.48 1.10 -26.16
C ASN A 66 13.00 1.33 -26.33
N SER A 67 13.75 0.26 -26.53
CA SER A 67 15.22 0.29 -26.57
C SER A 67 15.80 1.05 -27.77
N ILE A 68 15.06 1.14 -28.87
CA ILE A 68 15.49 1.85 -30.08
C ILE A 68 15.31 3.37 -29.88
N ASN A 69 14.13 3.81 -29.41
CA ASN A 69 13.82 5.23 -29.25
C ASN A 69 14.38 5.80 -27.95
N GLY A 70 14.56 5.00 -26.91
CA GLY A 70 15.19 5.35 -25.64
C GLY A 70 14.46 6.39 -24.78
N LYS A 71 13.36 6.98 -25.28
CA LYS A 71 12.61 8.10 -24.67
C LYS A 71 11.15 8.12 -25.13
N GLY A 72 10.36 9.02 -24.50
CA GLY A 72 8.98 9.30 -24.90
C GLY A 72 8.02 8.13 -24.68
N CYS A 73 8.32 7.26 -23.72
CA CYS A 73 7.41 6.20 -23.32
C CYS A 73 6.23 6.82 -22.56
N VAL A 74 5.02 6.65 -23.11
CA VAL A 74 3.77 7.13 -22.52
C VAL A 74 2.72 6.05 -22.59
N VAL A 75 1.99 5.86 -21.53
CA VAL A 75 0.82 4.99 -21.43
C VAL A 75 -0.34 5.79 -20.88
N GLU A 76 -1.49 5.68 -21.51
CA GLU A 76 -2.73 6.35 -21.14
C GLU A 76 -3.82 5.31 -20.94
N ILE A 77 -4.67 5.51 -19.95
CA ILE A 77 -5.87 4.71 -19.72
C ILE A 77 -7.07 5.62 -19.46
N GLU A 78 -8.20 5.26 -20.05
CA GLU A 78 -9.48 5.92 -19.84
C GLU A 78 -10.47 4.92 -19.25
N PHE A 79 -11.16 5.32 -18.19
CA PHE A 79 -12.16 4.50 -17.52
C PHE A 79 -13.24 5.37 -16.86
N ASP A 80 -14.36 4.76 -16.55
CA ASP A 80 -15.50 5.37 -15.85
C ASP A 80 -15.68 4.71 -14.49
N ILE A 81 -16.00 5.52 -13.49
CA ILE A 81 -16.43 5.05 -12.15
C ILE A 81 -17.70 5.81 -11.77
N ASN A 82 -18.83 5.11 -11.72
CA ASN A 82 -20.11 5.67 -11.29
C ASN A 82 -20.51 6.95 -12.04
N GLY A 83 -20.25 6.99 -13.35
CA GLY A 83 -20.60 8.13 -14.22
C GLY A 83 -19.58 9.27 -14.23
N LYS A 84 -18.44 9.13 -13.56
CA LYS A 84 -17.30 10.06 -13.65
C LYS A 84 -16.24 9.48 -14.55
N GLU A 85 -15.79 10.30 -15.50
CA GLU A 85 -14.75 9.90 -16.45
C GLU A 85 -13.36 10.19 -15.88
N TYR A 86 -12.50 9.18 -15.92
CA TYR A 86 -11.11 9.29 -15.49
C TYR A 86 -10.16 8.98 -16.64
N LYS A 87 -9.10 9.77 -16.73
CA LYS A 87 -7.97 9.53 -17.62
C LYS A 87 -6.67 9.61 -16.82
N ILE A 88 -5.84 8.58 -16.97
CA ILE A 88 -4.52 8.57 -16.34
C ILE A 88 -3.47 8.54 -17.43
N ILE A 89 -2.49 9.43 -17.33
CA ILE A 89 -1.32 9.50 -18.22
C ILE A 89 -0.08 9.21 -17.40
N ARG A 90 0.69 8.24 -17.83
CA ARG A 90 1.95 7.89 -17.17
C ARG A 90 3.07 7.74 -18.19
N GLY A 91 4.18 8.41 -17.90
CA GLY A 91 5.34 8.44 -18.81
C GLY A 91 6.65 8.06 -18.13
N ILE A 92 7.60 7.63 -18.97
CA ILE A 92 9.00 7.42 -18.61
C ILE A 92 9.84 8.16 -19.64
N LYS A 93 10.74 9.05 -19.18
CA LYS A 93 11.63 9.87 -20.02
C LYS A 93 10.87 10.70 -21.08
N PRO A 94 10.13 11.76 -20.64
CA PRO A 94 10.07 12.31 -19.28
C PRO A 94 9.21 11.53 -18.32
N ASN A 95 9.46 11.70 -17.01
CA ASN A 95 8.61 11.12 -15.98
C ASN A 95 7.34 11.97 -15.86
N VAL A 96 6.21 11.38 -16.24
CA VAL A 96 4.89 12.03 -16.21
C VAL A 96 3.96 11.16 -15.39
N PHE A 97 3.14 11.78 -14.56
CA PHE A 97 2.03 11.12 -13.89
C PHE A 97 0.90 12.14 -13.68
N GLU A 98 -0.16 12.00 -14.46
CA GLU A 98 -1.31 12.88 -14.44
C GLU A 98 -2.59 12.06 -14.22
N ILE A 99 -3.49 12.61 -13.42
CA ILE A 99 -4.82 12.07 -13.17
C ILE A 99 -5.83 13.15 -13.56
N TRP A 100 -6.69 12.82 -14.49
CA TRP A 100 -7.74 13.69 -14.98
C TRP A 100 -9.10 13.12 -14.59
N GLN A 101 -10.02 13.98 -14.16
CA GLN A 101 -11.41 13.64 -13.86
C GLN A 101 -12.31 14.63 -14.60
N ASP A 102 -13.23 14.11 -15.41
CA ASP A 102 -14.22 14.89 -16.19
C ASP A 102 -13.58 16.03 -17.02
N GLY A 103 -12.36 15.81 -17.54
CA GLY A 103 -11.59 16.76 -18.34
C GLY A 103 -10.74 17.74 -17.54
N GLU A 104 -10.81 17.73 -16.23
CA GLU A 104 -9.97 18.55 -15.33
C GLU A 104 -8.84 17.73 -14.71
N MET A 105 -7.64 18.27 -14.70
CA MET A 105 -6.50 17.62 -14.05
C MET A 105 -6.64 17.80 -12.53
N ILE A 106 -6.60 16.71 -11.80
CA ILE A 106 -6.56 16.74 -10.33
C ILE A 106 -5.28 17.46 -9.92
N ASN A 107 -5.42 18.52 -9.09
CA ASN A 107 -4.29 19.36 -8.68
C ASN A 107 -3.16 18.53 -8.06
N GLN A 108 -1.95 18.69 -8.57
CA GLN A 108 -0.78 17.88 -8.25
C GLN A 108 0.28 18.67 -7.48
N ASP A 109 -0.11 19.36 -6.42
CA ASP A 109 0.82 20.12 -5.57
C ASP A 109 1.64 19.22 -4.64
N ALA A 110 1.26 17.95 -4.49
CA ALA A 110 1.93 16.96 -3.65
C ALA A 110 2.90 16.05 -4.43
N ALA A 111 3.72 15.28 -3.72
CA ALA A 111 4.64 14.33 -4.32
C ALA A 111 3.90 13.20 -5.06
N SER A 112 4.44 12.70 -6.17
CA SER A 112 3.81 11.66 -7.00
C SER A 112 3.43 10.37 -6.25
N ARG A 113 4.05 10.11 -5.09
CA ARG A 113 3.70 8.98 -4.21
C ARG A 113 2.33 9.17 -3.54
N ASP A 114 1.97 10.39 -3.22
CA ASP A 114 0.70 10.69 -2.55
C ASP A 114 -0.44 10.59 -3.57
N TYR A 115 -0.19 10.99 -4.83
CA TYR A 115 -1.15 10.77 -5.92
C TYR A 115 -1.37 9.29 -6.24
N GLN A 116 -0.35 8.45 -6.12
CA GLN A 116 -0.52 7.01 -6.27
C GLN A 116 -1.43 6.45 -5.18
N LYS A 117 -1.30 6.91 -3.94
CA LYS A 117 -2.20 6.53 -2.85
C LYS A 117 -3.63 7.01 -3.08
N ILE A 118 -3.81 8.25 -3.55
CA ILE A 118 -5.13 8.78 -3.91
C ILE A 118 -5.77 7.92 -4.99
N LEU A 119 -5.01 7.58 -6.04
CA LEU A 119 -5.51 6.73 -7.12
C LEU A 119 -5.92 5.34 -6.61
N GLU A 120 -5.07 4.67 -5.82
CA GLU A 120 -5.35 3.31 -5.33
C GLU A 120 -6.43 3.26 -4.26
N GLN A 121 -6.43 4.22 -3.31
CA GLN A 121 -7.29 4.16 -2.13
C GLN A 121 -8.61 4.89 -2.28
N GLN A 122 -8.64 6.01 -3.03
CA GLN A 122 -9.83 6.85 -3.14
C GLN A 122 -10.56 6.65 -4.46
N ILE A 123 -9.83 6.51 -5.57
CA ILE A 123 -10.43 6.41 -6.91
C ILE A 123 -10.72 4.95 -7.26
N LEU A 124 -9.68 4.11 -7.36
CA LEU A 124 -9.83 2.72 -7.78
C LEU A 124 -10.34 1.81 -6.66
N LYS A 125 -10.00 2.12 -5.40
CA LYS A 125 -10.23 1.28 -4.23
C LYS A 125 -9.65 -0.13 -4.38
N LEU A 126 -8.59 -0.25 -5.17
CA LEU A 126 -7.87 -1.48 -5.48
C LEU A 126 -6.38 -1.20 -5.50
N ASN A 127 -5.58 -2.05 -4.85
CA ASN A 127 -4.14 -2.01 -4.98
C ASN A 127 -3.67 -2.92 -6.13
N TYR A 128 -2.39 -2.79 -6.51
CA TYR A 128 -1.77 -3.58 -7.57
C TYR A 128 -1.98 -5.09 -7.40
N LYS A 129 -1.84 -5.61 -6.19
CA LYS A 129 -1.92 -7.02 -5.88
C LYS A 129 -3.35 -7.55 -6.05
N THR A 130 -4.33 -6.84 -5.50
CA THR A 130 -5.74 -7.19 -5.65
C THR A 130 -6.16 -7.12 -7.12
N PHE A 131 -5.74 -6.08 -7.85
CA PHE A 131 -6.02 -5.93 -9.26
C PHE A 131 -5.48 -7.11 -10.08
N THR A 132 -4.23 -7.50 -9.87
CA THR A 132 -3.60 -8.61 -10.60
C THR A 132 -4.14 -9.99 -10.20
N GLN A 133 -4.85 -10.09 -9.07
CA GLN A 133 -5.48 -11.35 -8.62
C GLN A 133 -6.94 -11.47 -9.05
N VAL A 134 -7.62 -10.36 -9.28
CA VAL A 134 -9.07 -10.34 -9.53
C VAL A 134 -9.39 -9.99 -10.98
N VAL A 135 -8.65 -9.05 -11.56
CA VAL A 135 -8.91 -8.55 -12.92
C VAL A 135 -8.11 -9.31 -13.97
N ILE A 136 -6.87 -9.72 -13.66
CA ILE A 136 -6.01 -10.44 -14.61
C ILE A 136 -5.91 -11.90 -14.18
N LEU A 137 -6.58 -12.79 -14.91
CA LEU A 137 -6.62 -14.21 -14.60
C LEU A 137 -5.86 -15.04 -15.66
N GLY A 138 -5.20 -16.11 -15.24
CA GLY A 138 -4.71 -17.15 -16.14
C GLY A 138 -3.37 -16.87 -16.87
N SER A 139 -2.52 -15.96 -16.36
CA SER A 139 -1.16 -15.78 -16.89
C SER A 139 -0.15 -16.74 -16.23
N ALA A 140 1.04 -16.90 -16.84
CA ALA A 140 2.11 -17.76 -16.31
C ALA A 140 2.62 -17.37 -14.91
N SER A 141 2.41 -16.13 -14.48
CA SER A 141 2.76 -15.63 -13.14
C SER A 141 1.56 -15.53 -12.18
N PHE A 142 0.38 -15.98 -12.62
CA PHE A 142 -0.82 -15.96 -11.80
C PHE A 142 -0.77 -17.05 -10.73
N VAL A 143 -0.85 -16.64 -9.47
CA VAL A 143 -1.05 -17.54 -8.33
C VAL A 143 -2.53 -17.52 -7.98
N PRO A 144 -3.27 -18.63 -8.10
CA PRO A 144 -4.69 -18.68 -7.74
C PRO A 144 -4.92 -18.17 -6.33
N PHE A 145 -6.02 -17.45 -6.11
CA PHE A 145 -6.37 -16.89 -4.79
C PHE A 145 -6.24 -17.89 -3.64
N MET A 146 -6.68 -19.14 -3.85
CA MET A 146 -6.63 -20.18 -2.84
C MET A 146 -5.21 -20.66 -2.49
N GLN A 147 -4.23 -20.41 -3.38
CA GLN A 147 -2.81 -20.73 -3.15
C GLN A 147 -2.03 -19.57 -2.52
N LEU A 148 -2.64 -18.41 -2.40
CA LEU A 148 -2.02 -17.27 -1.71
C LEU A 148 -1.85 -17.58 -0.22
N PRO A 149 -0.78 -17.10 0.43
CA PRO A 149 -0.65 -17.10 1.90
C PRO A 149 -1.87 -16.43 2.56
N THR A 150 -2.24 -16.88 3.75
CA THR A 150 -3.44 -16.40 4.47
C THR A 150 -3.49 -14.87 4.62
N THR A 151 -2.35 -14.25 4.94
CA THR A 151 -2.24 -12.78 5.04
C THR A 151 -2.62 -12.09 3.72
N GLN A 152 -2.15 -12.64 2.59
CA GLN A 152 -2.40 -12.07 1.28
C GLN A 152 -3.84 -12.27 0.83
N ARG A 153 -4.45 -13.42 1.14
CA ARG A 153 -5.88 -13.65 0.87
C ARG A 153 -6.76 -12.65 1.63
N ARG A 154 -6.42 -12.44 2.91
CA ARG A 154 -7.12 -11.47 3.75
C ARG A 154 -7.03 -10.06 3.19
N GLU A 155 -5.85 -9.60 2.77
CA GLU A 155 -5.63 -8.32 2.13
C GLU A 155 -6.51 -8.10 0.89
N VAL A 156 -6.57 -9.12 0.00
CA VAL A 156 -7.41 -9.09 -1.21
C VAL A 156 -8.90 -8.98 -0.84
N ILE A 157 -9.36 -9.73 0.16
CA ILE A 157 -10.76 -9.68 0.62
C ILE A 157 -11.06 -8.30 1.23
N GLU A 158 -10.19 -7.78 2.09
CA GLU A 158 -10.35 -6.48 2.72
C GLU A 158 -10.44 -5.33 1.70
N ASP A 159 -9.65 -5.41 0.61
CA ASP A 159 -9.69 -4.45 -0.48
C ASP A 159 -11.01 -4.54 -1.27
N ILE A 160 -11.42 -5.76 -1.67
CA ILE A 160 -12.64 -5.95 -2.46
C ILE A 160 -13.89 -5.50 -1.69
N LEU A 161 -13.93 -5.76 -0.39
CA LEU A 161 -15.06 -5.41 0.48
C LEU A 161 -14.99 -3.97 1.01
N ASP A 162 -13.92 -3.22 0.70
CA ASP A 162 -13.66 -1.85 1.23
C ASP A 162 -13.69 -1.79 2.78
N ILE A 163 -13.20 -2.87 3.43
CA ILE A 163 -13.22 -3.02 4.91
C ILE A 163 -11.85 -2.87 5.57
N ARG A 164 -10.86 -2.35 4.85
CA ARG A 164 -9.49 -2.12 5.39
C ARG A 164 -9.47 -1.20 6.61
N ILE A 165 -10.51 -0.37 6.78
CA ILE A 165 -10.63 0.51 7.93
C ILE A 165 -10.58 -0.26 9.25
N PHE A 166 -11.19 -1.45 9.32
CA PHE A 166 -11.19 -2.27 10.54
C PHE A 166 -9.79 -2.81 10.87
N SER A 167 -9.01 -3.18 9.87
CA SER A 167 -7.61 -3.61 10.07
C SER A 167 -6.74 -2.45 10.55
N THR A 168 -6.94 -1.24 10.02
CA THR A 168 -6.25 -0.02 10.47
C THR A 168 -6.64 0.32 11.91
N MET A 169 -7.94 0.29 12.24
CA MET A 169 -8.42 0.51 13.62
C MET A 169 -7.83 -0.50 14.60
N ASN A 170 -7.78 -1.77 14.23
CA ASN A 170 -7.19 -2.83 15.06
C ASN A 170 -5.68 -2.62 15.30
N SER A 171 -4.95 -2.14 14.28
CA SER A 171 -3.54 -1.79 14.42
C SER A 171 -3.34 -0.63 15.41
N LEU A 172 -4.09 0.45 15.27
CA LEU A 172 -4.04 1.60 16.17
C LEU A 172 -4.43 1.22 17.61
N LEU A 173 -5.45 0.37 17.76
CA LEU A 173 -5.87 -0.11 19.08
C LEU A 173 -4.76 -0.93 19.74
N LYS A 174 -4.07 -1.82 19.01
CA LYS A 174 -2.94 -2.59 19.53
C LYS A 174 -1.79 -1.71 19.99
N GLU A 175 -1.47 -0.67 19.24
CA GLU A 175 -0.46 0.32 19.61
C GLU A 175 -0.83 1.02 20.91
N LYS A 176 -2.07 1.52 21.03
CA LYS A 176 -2.58 2.16 22.27
C LYS A 176 -2.57 1.23 23.48
N VAL A 177 -2.96 -0.03 23.28
CA VAL A 177 -2.91 -1.05 24.34
C VAL A 177 -1.47 -1.30 24.78
N GLN A 178 -0.52 -1.33 23.85
CA GLN A 178 0.89 -1.54 24.20
C GLN A 178 1.45 -0.33 24.97
N GLU A 179 1.23 0.89 24.51
CA GLU A 179 1.62 2.12 25.24
C GLU A 179 1.09 2.12 26.68
N THR A 180 -0.18 1.75 26.84
CA THR A 180 -0.81 1.71 28.18
C THR A 180 -0.19 0.63 29.08
N LYS A 181 0.12 -0.56 28.53
CA LYS A 181 0.81 -1.63 29.26
C LYS A 181 2.20 -1.21 29.72
N ASP A 182 2.96 -0.56 28.83
CA ASP A 182 4.30 -0.09 29.14
C ASP A 182 4.27 0.99 30.26
N ALA A 183 3.30 1.90 30.21
CA ALA A 183 3.07 2.88 31.27
C ALA A 183 2.71 2.22 32.60
N ILE A 184 1.82 1.23 32.63
CA ILE A 184 1.47 0.47 33.82
C ILE A 184 2.70 -0.20 34.41
N THR A 185 3.48 -0.90 33.58
CA THR A 185 4.71 -1.59 34.05
C THR A 185 5.71 -0.62 34.67
N THR A 186 5.86 0.58 34.08
CA THR A 186 6.74 1.61 34.62
C THR A 186 6.27 2.06 36.00
N ILE A 187 4.99 2.36 36.16
CA ILE A 187 4.39 2.78 37.46
C ILE A 187 4.51 1.66 38.50
N GLU A 188 4.26 0.43 38.15
CA GLU A 188 4.39 -0.72 39.06
C GLU A 188 5.82 -0.88 39.57
N ASN A 189 6.83 -0.68 38.72
CA ASN A 189 8.25 -0.68 39.09
C ASN A 189 8.58 0.48 40.03
N GLU A 190 8.07 1.68 39.80
CA GLU A 190 8.21 2.84 40.68
C GLU A 190 7.60 2.60 42.05
N ILE A 191 6.39 2.05 42.11
CA ILE A 191 5.71 1.69 43.37
C ILE A 191 6.51 0.63 44.13
N SER A 192 7.02 -0.40 43.46
CA SER A 192 7.82 -1.44 44.07
C SER A 192 9.12 -0.85 44.68
N THR A 193 9.79 0.03 43.93
CA THR A 193 11.00 0.72 44.39
C THR A 193 10.72 1.62 45.59
N ALA A 194 9.61 2.37 45.57
CA ALA A 194 9.20 3.23 46.68
C ALA A 194 8.87 2.40 47.94
N LYS A 195 8.15 1.29 47.78
CA LYS A 195 7.86 0.38 48.91
C LYS A 195 9.14 -0.14 49.57
N THR A 196 10.11 -0.65 48.75
CA THR A 196 11.38 -1.14 49.26
C THR A 196 12.14 -0.06 50.03
N LYS A 197 12.13 1.19 49.57
CA LYS A 197 12.75 2.34 50.29
C LYS A 197 12.04 2.60 51.61
N VAL A 198 10.74 2.62 51.64
CA VAL A 198 9.94 2.82 52.89
C VAL A 198 10.23 1.71 53.91
N ASP A 199 10.22 0.46 53.46
CA ASP A 199 10.51 -0.69 54.32
C ASP A 199 11.95 -0.59 54.91
N SER A 200 12.94 -0.27 54.08
CA SER A 200 14.33 -0.06 54.56
C SER A 200 14.45 1.05 55.54
N GLN A 201 13.80 2.21 55.32
CA GLN A 201 13.80 3.33 56.25
C GLN A 201 13.09 3.00 57.55
N THR A 202 11.99 2.29 57.51
CA THR A 202 11.22 1.85 58.67
C THR A 202 12.09 0.93 59.56
N GLN A 203 12.81 0.00 58.91
CA GLN A 203 13.70 -0.93 59.59
C GLN A 203 14.90 -0.21 60.24
N LEU A 204 15.46 0.79 59.55
CA LEU A 204 16.53 1.63 60.10
C LEU A 204 16.06 2.43 61.29
N ILE A 205 14.88 3.07 61.23
CA ILE A 205 14.27 3.81 62.36
C ILE A 205 14.10 2.90 63.57
N LYS A 206 13.55 1.69 63.37
CA LYS A 206 13.40 0.70 64.42
C LYS A 206 14.71 0.34 65.10
N THR A 207 15.76 0.07 64.33
CA THR A 207 17.10 -0.27 64.85
C THR A 207 17.68 0.91 65.65
N ILE A 208 17.58 2.13 65.16
CA ILE A 208 18.06 3.34 65.84
C ILE A 208 17.29 3.58 67.17
N THR A 209 15.97 3.34 67.15
CA THR A 209 15.13 3.53 68.34
C THR A 209 15.48 2.50 69.41
N GLU A 210 15.67 1.23 69.01
CA GLU A 210 16.09 0.14 69.95
C GLU A 210 17.47 0.42 70.55
N ALA A 211 18.45 0.85 69.72
CA ALA A 211 19.77 1.21 70.21
C ALA A 211 19.76 2.43 71.18
N LYS A 212 18.91 3.41 70.87
CA LYS A 212 18.71 4.58 71.75
C LYS A 212 18.13 4.16 73.13
N THR A 213 17.13 3.29 73.11
CA THR A 213 16.48 2.81 74.37
C THR A 213 17.48 2.02 75.19
N SER A 214 18.23 1.09 74.60
CA SER A 214 19.29 0.35 75.28
C SER A 214 20.39 1.23 75.83
N ALA A 215 20.79 2.29 75.14
CA ALA A 215 21.77 3.25 75.65
C ALA A 215 21.26 4.05 76.85
N ILE A 216 19.98 4.41 76.87
CA ILE A 216 19.38 5.15 78.01
C ILE A 216 19.31 4.20 79.23
N GLU A 217 18.92 2.93 79.06
CA GLU A 217 18.85 1.95 80.13
C GLU A 217 20.24 1.61 80.72
N SER A 218 21.31 1.79 79.93
CA SER A 218 22.68 1.55 80.43
C SER A 218 23.28 2.70 81.17
N ILE A 219 22.65 3.85 81.23
CA ILE A 219 23.16 5.10 81.91
C ILE A 219 22.42 5.37 83.23
N GLY A 220 21.27 4.72 83.46
CA GLY A 220 20.48 4.81 84.68
C GLY A 220 20.78 3.65 85.63
#